data_3e230fa5c98482fc7da90e79f5f15ff3
#
_entry.id   3e230fa5c98482fc7da90e79f5f15ff3
#
_cell.length_a   1.000
_cell.length_b   1.000
_cell.length_c   1.000
_cell.angle_alpha   90.00
_cell.angle_beta   90.00
_cell.angle_gamma   90.00
#
_symmetry.space_group_name_H-M   'P 1'
#
loop_
_entity.id
_entity.type
_entity.pdbx_description
1 polymer ?
#
loop_
_entity_poly.entity_id
_entity_poly.type
_entity_poly.pdbx_seq_one_letter_code
_entity_poly.pdbx_strand_id
1 'polypeptide(L)'
;SGHIINVSSTADRDMYLGGNVYSATKCAVDALTKSLRLDLLEHNIKVSSIAPGMVHTEFSEVRFHGNKELADNVYKGFEPLSAHDVADALLYIASRPAHVHIGDLLITCTAQANSNVVYKS
;
A
#
# COMPACT_ATOMS: atom_id res chain seq x y z
N SER A 1 15.21 -2.71 20.35
CA SER A 1 13.91 -3.01 19.74
C SER A 1 13.45 -1.85 18.86
N GLY A 2 12.64 -2.15 17.87
CA GLY A 2 12.10 -1.14 16.99
C GLY A 2 11.06 -1.73 16.03
N HIS A 3 10.46 -0.88 15.19
CA HIS A 3 9.51 -1.32 14.19
C HIS A 3 9.69 -0.50 12.91
N ILE A 4 10.02 -1.15 11.83
CA ILE A 4 10.07 -0.57 10.48
C ILE A 4 8.78 -0.93 9.77
N ILE A 5 8.07 0.06 9.23
CA ILE A 5 6.86 -0.17 8.45
C ILE A 5 7.04 0.47 7.07
N ASN A 6 7.12 -0.35 6.04
CA ASN A 6 7.25 0.10 4.66
C ASN A 6 5.87 0.24 4.02
N VAL A 7 5.69 1.30 3.25
CA VAL A 7 4.46 1.51 2.48
C VAL A 7 4.67 0.96 1.07
N SER A 8 3.96 -0.13 0.78
CA SER A 8 3.95 -0.75 -0.52
C SER A 8 2.67 -0.39 -1.30
N SER A 9 2.10 -1.32 -2.03
CA SER A 9 0.91 -1.12 -2.85
C SER A 9 0.34 -2.48 -3.26
N THR A 10 -0.93 -2.54 -3.63
CA THR A 10 -1.48 -3.70 -4.34
C THR A 10 -0.68 -4.03 -5.61
N ALA A 11 0.02 -3.06 -6.19
CA ALA A 11 0.90 -3.23 -7.35
C ALA A 11 2.13 -4.10 -7.09
N ASP A 12 2.44 -4.44 -5.83
CA ASP A 12 3.51 -5.39 -5.49
C ASP A 12 3.11 -6.86 -5.71
N ARG A 13 1.83 -7.13 -5.86
CA ARG A 13 1.27 -8.48 -6.04
C ARG A 13 0.45 -8.64 -7.32
N ASP A 14 -0.10 -7.55 -7.86
CA ASP A 14 -0.90 -7.56 -9.09
C ASP A 14 -0.29 -6.60 -10.11
N MET A 15 0.08 -7.12 -11.26
CA MET A 15 0.55 -6.28 -12.38
C MET A 15 -0.66 -5.67 -13.09
N TYR A 16 -0.51 -4.45 -13.59
CA TYR A 16 -1.55 -3.78 -14.36
C TYR A 16 -0.96 -3.02 -15.55
N LEU A 17 -1.78 -2.80 -16.56
CA LEU A 17 -1.36 -2.15 -17.80
C LEU A 17 -0.83 -0.74 -17.55
N GLY A 18 0.36 -0.45 -18.04
CA GLY A 18 1.01 0.85 -17.86
C GLY A 18 1.72 1.05 -16.52
N GLY A 19 1.69 0.03 -15.63
CA GLY A 19 2.29 0.11 -14.30
C GLY A 19 3.65 -0.55 -14.14
N ASN A 20 4.34 -0.89 -15.23
CA ASN A 20 5.54 -1.73 -15.22
C ASN A 20 6.64 -1.27 -14.24
N VAL A 21 7.11 -0.04 -14.36
CA VAL A 21 8.17 0.49 -13.46
C VAL A 21 7.66 0.65 -12.05
N TYR A 22 6.46 1.18 -11.86
CA TYR A 22 5.85 1.34 -10.55
C TYR A 22 5.68 -0.01 -9.83
N SER A 23 5.13 -1.01 -10.51
CA SER A 23 5.00 -2.36 -9.96
C SER A 23 6.35 -2.97 -9.63
N ALA A 24 7.38 -2.78 -10.48
CA ALA A 24 8.73 -3.27 -10.22
C ALA A 24 9.31 -2.64 -8.93
N THR A 25 9.12 -1.34 -8.71
CA THR A 25 9.59 -0.67 -7.49
C THR A 25 8.86 -1.17 -6.25
N LYS A 26 7.55 -1.42 -6.35
CA LYS A 26 6.76 -1.94 -5.22
C LYS A 26 7.05 -3.41 -4.91
N CYS A 27 7.34 -4.22 -5.92
CA CYS A 27 7.86 -5.58 -5.73
C CYS A 27 9.22 -5.56 -5.02
N ALA A 28 10.08 -4.59 -5.36
CA ALA A 28 11.36 -4.41 -4.67
C ALA A 28 11.18 -4.03 -3.19
N VAL A 29 10.21 -3.18 -2.87
CA VAL A 29 9.85 -2.84 -1.48
C VAL A 29 9.37 -4.09 -0.72
N ASP A 30 8.55 -4.94 -1.33
CA ASP A 30 8.09 -6.19 -0.72
C ASP A 30 9.26 -7.14 -0.45
N ALA A 31 10.14 -7.33 -1.43
CA ALA A 31 11.33 -8.18 -1.27
C ALA A 31 12.27 -7.64 -0.18
N LEU A 32 12.51 -6.32 -0.15
CA LEU A 32 13.31 -5.67 0.88
C LEU A 32 12.71 -5.87 2.27
N THR A 33 11.40 -5.70 2.41
CA THR A 33 10.69 -5.89 3.68
C THR A 33 10.88 -7.31 4.22
N LYS A 34 10.72 -8.30 3.34
CA LYS A 34 10.92 -9.71 3.71
C LYS A 34 12.35 -10.03 4.10
N SER A 35 13.32 -9.48 3.36
CA SER A 35 14.75 -9.66 3.67
C SER A 35 15.14 -9.00 4.99
N LEU A 36 14.73 -7.76 5.21
CA LEU A 36 14.99 -7.05 6.47
C LEU A 36 14.39 -7.78 7.67
N ARG A 37 13.24 -8.43 7.49
CA ARG A 37 12.62 -9.23 8.55
C ARG A 37 13.50 -10.40 8.98
N LEU A 38 14.20 -11.03 8.04
CA LEU A 38 15.17 -12.08 8.34
C LEU A 38 16.42 -11.52 9.03
N ASP A 39 16.97 -10.46 8.45
CA ASP A 39 18.23 -9.88 8.92
C ASP A 39 18.13 -9.27 10.32
N LEU A 40 16.96 -8.74 10.67
CA LEU A 40 16.76 -7.99 11.92
C LEU A 40 16.04 -8.79 13.02
N LEU A 41 15.76 -10.06 12.76
CA LEU A 41 15.04 -10.92 13.70
C LEU A 41 15.75 -11.02 15.06
N GLU A 42 17.03 -11.28 15.07
CA GLU A 42 17.82 -11.42 16.30
C GLU A 42 17.97 -10.11 17.09
N HIS A 43 17.72 -8.97 16.43
CA HIS A 43 17.78 -7.65 17.06
C HIS A 43 16.43 -7.22 17.67
N ASN A 44 15.43 -8.10 17.63
CA ASN A 44 14.08 -7.82 18.11
C ASN A 44 13.45 -6.57 17.45
N ILE A 45 13.68 -6.44 16.14
CA ILE A 45 13.11 -5.37 15.32
C ILE A 45 12.05 -5.98 14.41
N LYS A 46 10.82 -5.44 14.51
CA LYS A 46 9.72 -5.84 13.63
C LYS A 46 9.88 -5.15 12.28
N VAL A 47 9.54 -5.84 11.20
CA VAL A 47 9.52 -5.26 9.86
C VAL A 47 8.21 -5.63 9.18
N SER A 48 7.38 -4.64 8.95
CA SER A 48 6.04 -4.79 8.38
C SER A 48 5.92 -4.07 7.06
N SER A 49 4.94 -4.47 6.26
CA SER A 49 4.49 -3.68 5.12
C SER A 49 2.99 -3.44 5.18
N ILE A 50 2.57 -2.30 4.66
CA ILE A 50 1.18 -2.00 4.36
C ILE A 50 1.06 -1.78 2.85
N ALA A 51 0.10 -2.48 2.23
CA ALA A 51 -0.14 -2.43 0.79
C ALA A 51 -1.53 -1.84 0.50
N PRO A 52 -1.64 -0.51 0.37
CA PRO A 52 -2.90 0.12 0.03
C PRO A 52 -3.27 -0.11 -1.43
N GLY A 53 -4.56 -0.21 -1.69
CA GLY A 53 -5.13 -0.11 -3.01
C GLY A 53 -5.32 1.34 -3.44
N MET A 54 -6.49 1.67 -3.97
CA MET A 54 -6.78 3.02 -4.46
C MET A 54 -7.11 3.97 -3.31
N VAL A 55 -6.22 4.93 -3.10
CA VAL A 55 -6.34 5.97 -2.07
C VAL A 55 -6.48 7.33 -2.75
N HIS A 56 -7.48 8.09 -2.39
CA HIS A 56 -7.66 9.45 -2.92
C HIS A 56 -6.65 10.41 -2.27
N THR A 57 -5.57 10.66 -2.98
CA THR A 57 -4.48 11.55 -2.58
C THR A 57 -3.97 12.31 -3.81
N GLU A 58 -2.93 13.10 -3.64
CA GLU A 58 -2.24 13.79 -4.74
C GLU A 58 -1.49 12.83 -5.69
N PHE A 59 -1.42 11.55 -5.37
CA PHE A 59 -0.66 10.58 -6.16
C PHE A 59 -1.09 10.55 -7.64
N SER A 60 -2.39 10.49 -7.91
CA SER A 60 -2.90 10.48 -9.27
C SER A 60 -2.66 11.81 -9.99
N GLU A 61 -2.71 12.91 -9.27
CA GLU A 61 -2.41 14.24 -9.80
C GLU A 61 -0.94 14.35 -10.24
N VAL A 62 -0.03 13.90 -9.40
CA VAL A 62 1.40 13.82 -9.72
C VAL A 62 1.65 12.86 -10.88
N ARG A 63 1.02 11.68 -10.88
CA ARG A 63 1.13 10.66 -11.94
C ARG A 63 0.71 11.21 -13.31
N PHE A 64 -0.33 12.04 -13.36
CA PHE A 64 -0.83 12.65 -14.59
C PHE A 64 -0.25 14.05 -14.86
N HIS A 65 0.93 14.35 -14.31
CA HIS A 65 1.66 15.61 -14.52
C HIS A 65 0.83 16.87 -14.20
N GLY A 66 0.04 16.82 -13.14
CA GLY A 66 -0.78 17.93 -12.68
C GLY A 66 -2.14 18.04 -13.37
N ASN A 67 -2.52 17.08 -14.23
CA ASN A 67 -3.85 17.04 -14.83
C ASN A 67 -4.89 16.55 -13.82
N LYS A 68 -5.53 17.49 -13.14
CA LYS A 68 -6.50 17.22 -12.08
C LYS A 68 -7.76 16.50 -12.59
N GLU A 69 -8.19 16.80 -13.81
CA GLU A 69 -9.36 16.15 -14.42
C GLU A 69 -9.12 14.64 -14.63
N LEU A 70 -7.96 14.26 -15.18
CA LEU A 70 -7.58 12.85 -15.31
C LEU A 70 -7.42 12.18 -13.96
N ALA A 71 -6.84 12.89 -12.98
CA ALA A 71 -6.68 12.38 -11.62
C ALA A 71 -8.03 12.10 -10.95
N ASP A 72 -8.99 13.04 -11.06
CA ASP A 72 -10.32 12.89 -10.46
C ASP A 72 -11.14 11.78 -11.14
N ASN A 73 -10.97 11.56 -12.45
CA ASN A 73 -11.64 10.50 -13.18
C ASN A 73 -11.27 9.10 -12.72
N VAL A 74 -10.09 8.91 -12.14
CA VAL A 74 -9.64 7.62 -11.59
C VAL A 74 -10.60 7.14 -10.49
N TYR A 75 -11.13 8.07 -9.68
CA TYR A 75 -11.98 7.78 -8.53
C TYR A 75 -13.48 7.88 -8.81
N LYS A 76 -13.86 8.13 -10.06
CA LYS A 76 -15.27 8.30 -10.43
C LYS A 76 -16.03 6.97 -10.36
N GLY A 77 -17.19 6.98 -9.71
CA GLY A 77 -18.10 5.84 -9.65
C GLY A 77 -17.90 4.90 -8.46
N PHE A 78 -16.99 5.22 -7.54
CA PHE A 78 -16.78 4.47 -6.30
C PHE A 78 -16.13 5.35 -5.23
N GLU A 79 -16.21 4.90 -3.98
CA GLU A 79 -15.55 5.57 -2.85
C GLU A 79 -14.18 4.92 -2.61
N PRO A 80 -13.07 5.62 -2.94
CA PRO A 80 -11.73 5.12 -2.65
C PRO A 80 -11.39 5.24 -1.17
N LEU A 81 -10.28 4.63 -0.75
CA LEU A 81 -9.71 4.90 0.57
C LEU A 81 -9.28 6.37 0.68
N SER A 82 -9.31 6.87 1.89
CA SER A 82 -8.66 8.14 2.27
C SER A 82 -7.28 7.87 2.87
N ALA A 83 -6.44 8.90 2.93
CA ALA A 83 -5.17 8.82 3.64
C ALA A 83 -5.38 8.47 5.13
N HIS A 84 -6.49 8.90 5.72
CA HIS A 84 -6.86 8.59 7.10
C HIS A 84 -7.09 7.09 7.32
N ASP A 85 -7.75 6.40 6.38
CA ASP A 85 -7.98 4.96 6.45
C ASP A 85 -6.65 4.19 6.49
N VAL A 86 -5.69 4.61 5.66
CA VAL A 86 -4.35 4.00 5.63
C VAL A 86 -3.59 4.30 6.92
N ALA A 87 -3.67 5.52 7.43
CA ALA A 87 -3.02 5.91 8.69
C ALA A 87 -3.58 5.14 9.88
N ASP A 88 -4.88 4.90 9.92
CA ASP A 88 -5.53 4.10 10.97
C ASP A 88 -5.04 2.65 10.95
N ALA A 89 -4.93 2.04 9.77
CA ALA A 89 -4.35 0.71 9.61
C ALA A 89 -2.88 0.66 10.03
N LEU A 90 -2.10 1.70 9.70
CA LEU A 90 -0.70 1.84 10.15
C LEU A 90 -0.60 1.90 11.68
N LEU A 91 -1.48 2.65 12.32
CA LEU A 91 -1.54 2.74 13.78
C LEU A 91 -1.85 1.37 14.40
N TYR A 92 -2.75 0.62 13.80
CA TYR A 92 -3.05 -0.74 14.24
C TYR A 92 -1.81 -1.64 14.18
N ILE A 93 -1.06 -1.63 13.09
CA ILE A 93 0.19 -2.39 12.95
C ILE A 93 1.19 -1.99 14.03
N ALA A 94 1.39 -0.68 14.23
CA ALA A 94 2.39 -0.14 15.13
C ALA A 94 2.07 -0.34 16.61
N SER A 95 0.78 -0.42 16.96
CA SER A 95 0.32 -0.47 18.36
C SER A 95 0.10 -1.88 18.92
N ARG A 96 0.48 -2.93 18.18
CA ARG A 96 0.35 -4.29 18.70
C ARG A 96 1.34 -4.56 19.84
N PRO A 97 1.00 -5.48 20.74
CA PRO A 97 1.92 -5.90 21.81
C PRO A 97 3.28 -6.35 21.25
N ALA A 98 4.32 -6.31 22.08
CA ALA A 98 5.69 -6.59 21.68
C ALA A 98 5.86 -7.94 20.97
N HIS A 99 5.14 -8.98 21.42
CA HIS A 99 5.22 -10.33 20.85
C HIS A 99 4.36 -10.54 19.59
N VAL A 100 3.55 -9.54 19.21
CA VAL A 100 2.69 -9.62 18.02
C VAL A 100 3.34 -8.88 16.85
N HIS A 101 3.47 -9.56 15.73
CA HIS A 101 4.03 -9.00 14.51
C HIS A 101 3.05 -9.19 13.34
N ILE A 102 2.53 -8.08 12.83
CA ILE A 102 1.78 -8.08 11.58
C ILE A 102 2.78 -7.84 10.46
N GLY A 103 3.08 -8.88 9.70
CA GLY A 103 4.13 -8.82 8.68
C GLY A 103 3.71 -8.10 7.41
N ASP A 104 2.45 -8.26 7.00
CA ASP A 104 1.90 -7.67 5.78
C ASP A 104 0.41 -7.39 5.98
N LEU A 105 -0.03 -6.20 5.55
CA LEU A 105 -1.43 -5.81 5.60
C LEU A 105 -1.85 -5.21 4.26
N LEU A 106 -2.75 -5.91 3.58
CA LEU A 106 -3.41 -5.42 2.37
C LEU A 106 -4.69 -4.68 2.77
N ILE A 107 -4.84 -3.44 2.28
CA ILE A 107 -6.05 -2.66 2.49
C ILE A 107 -6.56 -2.08 1.17
N THR A 108 -7.82 -2.37 0.85
CA THR A 108 -8.50 -1.85 -0.35
C THR A 108 -9.83 -1.25 0.05
N CYS A 109 -10.37 -0.37 -0.78
CA CYS A 109 -11.77 0.01 -0.64
C CYS A 109 -12.69 -1.17 -1.04
N THR A 110 -13.91 -1.16 -0.58
CA THR A 110 -14.86 -2.26 -0.80
C THR A 110 -15.11 -2.54 -2.28
N ALA A 111 -15.05 -1.51 -3.12
CA ALA A 111 -15.25 -1.64 -4.56
C ALA A 111 -14.06 -2.25 -5.31
N GLN A 112 -12.91 -2.37 -4.68
CA GLN A 112 -11.68 -2.84 -5.32
C GLN A 112 -11.36 -4.29 -4.94
N ALA A 113 -11.35 -5.17 -5.91
CA ALA A 113 -10.94 -6.57 -5.71
C ALA A 113 -9.41 -6.76 -5.80
N ASN A 114 -8.77 -6.10 -6.75
CA ASN A 114 -7.32 -6.12 -6.97
C ASN A 114 -6.88 -4.88 -7.77
N SER A 115 -5.63 -4.82 -8.21
CA SER A 115 -5.12 -3.67 -8.99
C SER A 115 -5.83 -3.45 -10.33
N ASN A 116 -6.53 -4.45 -10.84
CA ASN A 116 -7.15 -4.41 -12.17
C ASN A 116 -8.67 -4.35 -12.15
N VAL A 117 -9.30 -4.74 -11.04
CA VAL A 117 -10.74 -4.92 -10.97
C VAL A 117 -11.33 -4.02 -9.90
N VAL A 118 -12.07 -3.02 -10.35
CA VAL A 118 -12.83 -2.08 -9.51
C VAL A 118 -14.25 -2.01 -10.04
N TYR A 119 -15.21 -2.17 -9.15
CA TYR A 119 -16.64 -1.97 -9.50
C TYR A 119 -16.98 -0.49 -9.46
N LYS A 120 -17.48 0.02 -10.55
CA LYS A 120 -17.93 1.42 -10.68
C LYS A 120 -19.43 1.44 -10.99
N SER A 121 -20.15 2.18 -10.22
CA SER A 121 -21.59 2.37 -10.43
C SER A 121 -21.92 3.64 -11.21
#